data_01dba0a2fd98ace92b285a108472980e
#
_entry.id   01dba0a2fd98ace92b285a108472980e
#
_cell.length_a   1.000
_cell.length_b   1.000
_cell.length_c   1.000
_cell.angle_alpha   90.00
_cell.angle_beta   90.00
_cell.angle_gamma   90.00
#
_symmetry.space_group_name_H-M   'P 1'
#
loop_
_entity.id
_entity.type
_entity.pdbx_description
1 polymer ?
#
loop_
_entity_poly.entity_id
_entity_poly.type
_entity_poly.pdbx_seq_one_letter_code
_entity_poly.pdbx_strand_id
1 'polypeptide(L)'
;MIEVLGFPTLSRFDLAEELLASIDYPVKDLVIINNSGKKNWNPTKPDLVENLWHLEVPYGLGLQGAWNLVIKATPYAARWLLVNDDCRFEPGALEIIDREAKSDTLAFTDCAPVWSAFVLGEEVVRKVGLFDEAFYPLYYCDNDYERRADHAEVRKINIPAKVHHLNSATKYHNNEVRNDFTFNRNHALYREKIDTNDFSVRGWSLDRRRENRWD
;
A
#
# COMPACT_ATOMS: atom_id res chain seq x y z
N MET A 1 -9.47 -10.46 -14.74
CA MET A 1 -8.01 -10.28 -14.60
C MET A 1 -7.74 -9.05 -13.77
N ILE A 2 -6.95 -9.15 -12.70
CA ILE A 2 -6.47 -7.99 -11.93
C ILE A 2 -5.55 -7.17 -12.82
N GLU A 3 -5.83 -5.88 -12.97
CA GLU A 3 -5.02 -5.00 -13.84
C GLU A 3 -3.64 -4.73 -13.22
N VAL A 4 -3.63 -4.32 -11.96
CA VAL A 4 -2.40 -4.08 -11.18
C VAL A 4 -2.56 -4.62 -9.78
N LEU A 5 -1.62 -5.46 -9.36
CA LEU A 5 -1.38 -5.83 -7.98
C LEU A 5 -0.04 -5.25 -7.57
N GLY A 6 -0.03 -4.47 -6.48
CA GLY A 6 1.19 -3.82 -6.02
C GLY A 6 1.42 -3.95 -4.52
N PHE A 7 2.68 -4.18 -4.13
CA PHE A 7 3.03 -4.20 -2.73
C PHE A 7 4.47 -3.71 -2.48
N PRO A 8 4.70 -3.02 -1.35
CA PRO A 8 6.04 -2.74 -0.86
C PRO A 8 6.57 -3.91 -0.02
N THR A 9 7.86 -4.15 -0.04
CA THR A 9 8.54 -5.01 0.94
C THR A 9 9.77 -4.32 1.50
N LEU A 10 10.12 -4.61 2.77
CA LEU A 10 11.26 -3.98 3.45
C LEU A 10 12.35 -5.01 3.81
N SER A 11 11.98 -6.14 4.40
CA SER A 11 12.96 -7.11 4.92
C SER A 11 12.43 -8.54 5.00
N ARG A 12 11.12 -8.72 4.97
CA ARG A 12 10.47 -10.04 5.09
C ARG A 12 10.18 -10.61 3.70
N PHE A 13 11.25 -10.85 2.94
CA PHE A 13 11.14 -11.45 1.60
C PHE A 13 10.53 -12.86 1.63
N ASP A 14 10.67 -13.58 2.74
CA ASP A 14 10.00 -14.85 2.99
C ASP A 14 8.47 -14.70 2.94
N LEU A 15 7.92 -13.65 3.57
CA LEU A 15 6.48 -13.37 3.53
C LEU A 15 6.03 -12.88 2.16
N ALA A 16 6.86 -12.08 1.50
CA ALA A 16 6.59 -11.65 0.13
C ALA A 16 6.48 -12.87 -0.83
N GLU A 17 7.37 -13.87 -0.71
CA GLU A 17 7.27 -15.11 -1.51
C GLU A 17 5.98 -15.90 -1.19
N GLU A 18 5.54 -15.92 0.07
CA GLU A 18 4.28 -16.58 0.43
C GLU A 18 3.06 -15.81 -0.11
N LEU A 19 3.11 -14.47 -0.16
CA LEU A 19 2.10 -13.66 -0.87
C LEU A 19 2.07 -14.02 -2.36
N LEU A 20 3.25 -14.07 -3.01
CA LEU A 20 3.37 -14.43 -4.42
C LEU A 20 2.80 -15.83 -4.71
N ALA A 21 3.10 -16.80 -3.84
CA ALA A 21 2.59 -18.18 -3.96
C ALA A 21 1.07 -18.28 -3.78
N SER A 22 0.42 -17.28 -3.17
CA SER A 22 -1.05 -17.24 -3.00
C SER A 22 -1.81 -16.64 -4.19
N ILE A 23 -1.11 -16.21 -5.25
CA ILE A 23 -1.73 -15.67 -6.45
C ILE A 23 -2.28 -16.82 -7.31
N ASP A 24 -3.61 -16.99 -7.28
CA ASP A 24 -4.35 -18.06 -7.96
C ASP A 24 -5.26 -17.57 -9.10
N TYR A 25 -5.14 -16.30 -9.47
CA TYR A 25 -5.96 -15.65 -10.49
C TYR A 25 -5.09 -14.78 -11.41
N PRO A 26 -5.45 -14.62 -12.70
CA PRO A 26 -4.66 -13.82 -13.63
C PRO A 26 -4.45 -12.37 -13.19
N VAL A 27 -3.18 -11.95 -13.17
CA VAL A 27 -2.72 -10.60 -12.89
C VAL A 27 -1.93 -10.08 -14.09
N LYS A 28 -2.30 -8.91 -14.61
CA LYS A 28 -1.58 -8.31 -15.73
C LYS A 28 -0.23 -7.76 -15.30
N ASP A 29 -0.23 -6.83 -14.35
CA ASP A 29 0.98 -6.18 -13.88
C ASP A 29 1.14 -6.38 -12.36
N LEU A 30 2.16 -7.11 -11.95
CA LEU A 30 2.59 -7.23 -10.57
C LEU A 30 3.75 -6.27 -10.33
N VAL A 31 3.55 -5.30 -9.44
CA VAL A 31 4.54 -4.26 -9.12
C VAL A 31 5.03 -4.42 -7.69
N ILE A 32 6.28 -4.76 -7.54
CA ILE A 32 6.94 -4.93 -6.23
C ILE A 32 7.91 -3.78 -6.00
N ILE A 33 7.73 -3.06 -4.89
CA ILE A 33 8.63 -1.99 -4.47
C ILE A 33 9.53 -2.52 -3.35
N ASN A 34 10.78 -2.83 -3.67
CA ASN A 34 11.76 -3.22 -2.68
C ASN A 34 12.28 -1.98 -1.94
N ASN A 35 11.72 -1.71 -0.78
CA ASN A 35 12.03 -0.57 0.09
C ASN A 35 13.28 -0.77 0.96
N SER A 36 13.96 -1.92 0.87
CA SER A 36 15.05 -2.28 1.79
C SER A 36 16.37 -1.56 1.53
N GLY A 37 16.53 -0.96 0.35
CA GLY A 37 17.83 -0.47 -0.12
C GLY A 37 18.83 -1.59 -0.45
N LYS A 38 18.42 -2.86 -0.40
CA LYS A 38 19.25 -4.05 -0.63
C LYS A 38 18.88 -4.72 -1.95
N LYS A 39 19.89 -5.11 -2.73
CA LYS A 39 19.73 -5.75 -4.05
C LYS A 39 19.94 -7.28 -4.00
N ASN A 40 19.48 -7.92 -2.96
CA ASN A 40 19.77 -9.33 -2.71
C ASN A 40 18.54 -10.25 -2.77
N TRP A 41 17.41 -9.74 -3.24
CA TRP A 41 16.20 -10.52 -3.44
C TRP A 41 15.76 -10.46 -4.89
N ASN A 42 15.49 -11.64 -5.46
CA ASN A 42 14.92 -11.78 -6.79
C ASN A 42 13.59 -12.53 -6.66
N PRO A 43 12.46 -11.83 -6.73
CA PRO A 43 11.14 -12.44 -6.49
C PRO A 43 10.80 -13.50 -7.54
N THR A 44 10.17 -14.57 -7.11
CA THR A 44 9.66 -15.61 -7.99
C THR A 44 8.41 -15.11 -8.71
N LYS A 45 8.46 -15.01 -10.04
CA LYS A 45 7.29 -14.62 -10.83
C LYS A 45 6.24 -15.75 -10.83
N PRO A 46 5.01 -15.51 -10.32
CA PRO A 46 3.93 -16.50 -10.41
C PRO A 46 3.50 -16.75 -11.88
N ASP A 47 3.09 -17.97 -12.19
CA ASP A 47 2.69 -18.36 -13.56
C ASP A 47 1.53 -17.56 -14.12
N LEU A 48 0.60 -17.13 -13.25
CA LEU A 48 -0.60 -16.36 -13.62
C LEU A 48 -0.35 -14.85 -13.72
N VAL A 49 0.89 -14.40 -13.58
CA VAL A 49 1.29 -13.00 -13.73
C VAL A 49 1.87 -12.78 -15.14
N GLU A 50 1.31 -11.84 -15.90
CA GLU A 50 1.85 -11.50 -17.23
C GLU A 50 3.19 -10.77 -17.09
N ASN A 51 3.21 -9.66 -16.37
CA ASN A 51 4.41 -8.82 -16.20
C ASN A 51 4.76 -8.70 -14.72
N LEU A 52 6.03 -8.92 -14.39
CA LEU A 52 6.61 -8.67 -13.08
C LEU A 52 7.53 -7.46 -13.16
N TRP A 53 7.21 -6.42 -12.40
CA TRP A 53 8.01 -5.21 -12.23
C TRP A 53 8.58 -5.17 -10.82
N HIS A 54 9.87 -5.48 -10.68
CA HIS A 54 10.58 -5.41 -9.40
C HIS A 54 11.43 -4.14 -9.36
N LEU A 55 11.00 -3.17 -8.58
CA LEU A 55 11.62 -1.85 -8.44
C LEU A 55 12.42 -1.79 -7.14
N GLU A 56 13.74 -1.78 -7.26
CA GLU A 56 14.66 -1.63 -6.13
C GLU A 56 14.95 -0.15 -5.90
N VAL A 57 14.58 0.37 -4.73
CA VAL A 57 14.90 1.76 -4.37
C VAL A 57 16.12 1.80 -3.46
N PRO A 58 17.05 2.74 -3.68
CA PRO A 58 18.28 2.81 -2.89
C PRO A 58 18.05 3.25 -1.43
N TYR A 59 16.88 3.84 -1.17
CA TYR A 59 16.45 4.28 0.14
C TYR A 59 14.92 4.15 0.26
N GLY A 60 14.45 3.66 1.40
CA GLY A 60 13.02 3.38 1.59
C GLY A 60 12.13 4.60 1.38
N LEU A 61 11.07 4.43 0.61
CA LEU A 61 10.07 5.45 0.31
C LEU A 61 9.01 5.63 1.41
N GLY A 62 9.00 4.72 2.39
CA GLY A 62 7.87 4.53 3.29
C GLY A 62 6.74 3.77 2.62
N LEU A 63 5.72 3.40 3.40
CA LEU A 63 4.57 2.63 2.93
C LEU A 63 3.79 3.39 1.87
N GLN A 64 3.35 4.62 2.19
CA GLN A 64 2.57 5.48 1.32
C GLN A 64 3.33 5.91 0.05
N GLY A 65 4.63 6.18 0.18
CA GLY A 65 5.45 6.53 -0.99
C GLY A 65 5.61 5.35 -1.96
N ALA A 66 5.67 4.13 -1.43
CA ALA A 66 5.71 2.92 -2.25
C ALA A 66 4.37 2.65 -2.94
N TRP A 67 3.23 2.79 -2.24
CA TRP A 67 1.90 2.70 -2.87
C TRP A 67 1.72 3.77 -3.95
N ASN A 68 2.16 5.01 -3.69
CA ASN A 68 2.15 6.07 -4.69
C ASN A 68 3.00 5.71 -5.92
N LEU A 69 4.15 5.07 -5.71
CA LEU A 69 5.01 4.64 -6.81
C LEU A 69 4.35 3.56 -7.67
N VAL A 70 3.63 2.59 -7.07
CA VAL A 70 2.83 1.60 -7.81
C VAL A 70 1.85 2.31 -8.74
N ILE A 71 1.05 3.25 -8.19
CA ILE A 71 0.04 3.99 -8.97
C ILE A 71 0.71 4.80 -10.09
N LYS A 72 1.80 5.53 -9.79
CA LYS A 72 2.52 6.35 -10.76
C LYS A 72 3.19 5.54 -11.87
N ALA A 73 3.65 4.32 -11.56
CA ALA A 73 4.29 3.44 -12.53
C ALA A 73 3.29 2.78 -13.49
N THR A 74 2.01 2.73 -13.12
CA THR A 74 0.94 2.08 -13.90
C THR A 74 -0.27 3.00 -14.12
N PRO A 75 -0.08 4.20 -14.73
CA PRO A 75 -1.12 5.24 -14.80
C PRO A 75 -2.27 4.90 -15.76
N TYR A 76 -2.17 3.80 -16.49
CA TYR A 76 -3.20 3.31 -17.40
C TYR A 76 -4.22 2.37 -16.75
N ALA A 77 -4.00 1.97 -15.51
CA ALA A 77 -4.91 1.04 -14.82
C ALA A 77 -6.17 1.77 -14.36
N ALA A 78 -7.31 1.12 -14.52
CA ALA A 78 -8.56 1.62 -13.94
C ALA A 78 -8.67 1.30 -12.45
N ARG A 79 -7.87 0.33 -11.95
CA ARG A 79 -7.89 -0.13 -10.56
C ARG A 79 -6.51 -0.63 -10.12
N TRP A 80 -6.16 -0.34 -8.87
CA TRP A 80 -4.94 -0.83 -8.20
C TRP A 80 -5.31 -1.63 -6.96
N LEU A 81 -5.00 -2.92 -6.94
CA LEU A 81 -5.02 -3.75 -5.72
C LEU A 81 -3.69 -3.54 -4.98
N LEU A 82 -3.75 -2.85 -3.87
CA LEU A 82 -2.59 -2.57 -3.01
C LEU A 82 -2.65 -3.44 -1.77
N VAL A 83 -1.55 -4.13 -1.47
CA VAL A 83 -1.48 -5.05 -0.33
C VAL A 83 -0.17 -4.88 0.44
N ASN A 84 -0.13 -5.36 1.68
CA ASN A 84 1.10 -5.51 2.44
C ASN A 84 1.80 -6.82 2.09
N ASP A 85 3.13 -6.89 2.25
CA ASP A 85 3.93 -8.08 1.92
C ASP A 85 3.68 -9.29 2.83
N ASP A 86 3.02 -9.08 3.97
CA ASP A 86 2.61 -10.13 4.92
C ASP A 86 1.12 -10.54 4.77
N CYS A 87 0.52 -10.25 3.61
CA CYS A 87 -0.81 -10.73 3.23
C CYS A 87 -0.76 -12.06 2.48
N ARG A 88 -1.89 -12.82 2.53
CA ARG A 88 -2.13 -14.02 1.73
C ARG A 88 -3.58 -14.04 1.27
N PHE A 89 -3.79 -14.30 0.00
CA PHE A 89 -5.12 -14.50 -0.56
C PHE A 89 -5.63 -15.90 -0.25
N GLU A 90 -6.88 -16.03 0.22
CA GLU A 90 -7.56 -17.32 0.17
C GLU A 90 -7.91 -17.70 -1.28
N PRO A 91 -8.00 -18.99 -1.58
CA PRO A 91 -8.37 -19.44 -2.92
C PRO A 91 -9.64 -18.79 -3.44
N GLY A 92 -9.58 -18.20 -4.64
CA GLY A 92 -10.68 -17.47 -5.29
C GLY A 92 -10.88 -16.01 -4.81
N ALA A 93 -10.12 -15.53 -3.83
CA ALA A 93 -10.25 -14.16 -3.34
C ALA A 93 -9.97 -13.13 -4.43
N LEU A 94 -8.94 -13.35 -5.24
CA LEU A 94 -8.57 -12.44 -6.32
C LEU A 94 -9.65 -12.34 -7.41
N GLU A 95 -10.34 -13.44 -7.73
CA GLU A 95 -11.47 -13.44 -8.66
C GLU A 95 -12.63 -12.59 -8.12
N ILE A 96 -12.95 -12.72 -6.83
CA ILE A 96 -13.99 -11.92 -6.17
C ILE A 96 -13.62 -10.44 -6.21
N ILE A 97 -12.36 -10.09 -5.92
CA ILE A 97 -11.87 -8.71 -5.98
C ILE A 97 -12.03 -8.14 -7.39
N ASP A 98 -11.62 -8.87 -8.42
CA ASP A 98 -11.71 -8.42 -9.81
C ASP A 98 -13.16 -8.15 -10.24
N ARG A 99 -14.09 -9.00 -9.81
CA ARG A 99 -15.51 -8.89 -10.12
C ARG A 99 -16.18 -7.70 -9.43
N GLU A 100 -15.89 -7.49 -8.14
CA GLU A 100 -16.62 -6.56 -7.29
C GLU A 100 -16.04 -5.13 -7.28
N ALA A 101 -14.70 -4.98 -7.37
CA ALA A 101 -14.06 -3.67 -7.37
C ALA A 101 -14.39 -2.89 -8.66
N LYS A 102 -14.64 -1.58 -8.53
CA LYS A 102 -14.95 -0.67 -9.64
C LYS A 102 -14.00 0.52 -9.68
N SER A 103 -13.91 1.20 -10.82
CA SER A 103 -13.04 2.37 -11.02
C SER A 103 -13.45 3.58 -10.16
N ASP A 104 -14.71 3.64 -9.72
CA ASP A 104 -15.29 4.71 -8.91
C ASP A 104 -15.29 4.40 -7.40
N THR A 105 -14.69 3.28 -6.95
CA THR A 105 -14.76 2.83 -5.56
C THR A 105 -13.40 2.77 -4.86
N LEU A 106 -13.41 3.10 -3.57
CA LEU A 106 -12.44 2.62 -2.59
C LEU A 106 -13.00 1.32 -1.99
N ALA A 107 -12.36 0.19 -2.29
CA ALA A 107 -12.86 -1.12 -1.91
C ALA A 107 -11.94 -1.80 -0.91
N PHE A 108 -12.50 -2.26 0.20
CA PHE A 108 -11.79 -3.01 1.23
C PHE A 108 -12.12 -4.49 1.11
N THR A 109 -11.10 -5.34 1.20
CA THR A 109 -11.26 -6.78 1.26
C THR A 109 -11.62 -7.23 2.68
N ASP A 110 -12.01 -8.50 2.87
CA ASP A 110 -12.16 -9.10 4.21
C ASP A 110 -10.77 -9.38 4.80
N CYS A 111 -10.09 -8.30 5.18
CA CYS A 111 -8.76 -8.28 5.77
C CYS A 111 -8.77 -7.39 7.03
N ALA A 112 -8.00 -7.74 8.03
CA ALA A 112 -7.85 -6.93 9.24
C ALA A 112 -6.37 -6.67 9.55
N PRO A 113 -5.97 -5.38 9.64
CA PRO A 113 -6.73 -4.16 9.36
C PRO A 113 -7.04 -3.99 7.86
N VAL A 114 -8.14 -3.31 7.53
CA VAL A 114 -8.68 -3.22 6.16
C VAL A 114 -7.70 -2.59 5.15
N TRP A 115 -6.83 -1.70 5.59
CA TRP A 115 -5.79 -1.06 4.78
C TRP A 115 -4.57 -1.96 4.48
N SER A 116 -4.62 -3.24 4.90
CA SER A 116 -3.58 -4.21 4.52
C SER A 116 -3.82 -4.84 3.15
N ALA A 117 -5.07 -4.81 2.64
CA ALA A 117 -5.43 -5.26 1.30
C ALA A 117 -6.67 -4.51 0.81
N PHE A 118 -6.51 -3.61 -0.13
CA PHE A 118 -7.58 -2.74 -0.62
C PHE A 118 -7.40 -2.40 -2.09
N VAL A 119 -8.50 -1.95 -2.73
CA VAL A 119 -8.48 -1.51 -4.13
C VAL A 119 -8.81 -0.03 -4.22
N LEU A 120 -7.98 0.71 -4.93
CA LEU A 120 -8.26 2.08 -5.35
C LEU A 120 -8.71 2.09 -6.81
N GLY A 121 -9.87 2.68 -7.07
CA GLY A 121 -10.31 2.99 -8.42
C GLY A 121 -9.65 4.26 -8.97
N GLU A 122 -9.51 4.35 -10.28
CA GLU A 122 -8.94 5.52 -10.96
C GLU A 122 -9.67 6.82 -10.61
N GLU A 123 -10.99 6.78 -10.56
CA GLU A 123 -11.82 7.96 -10.24
C GLU A 123 -11.63 8.40 -8.79
N VAL A 124 -11.35 7.45 -7.88
CA VAL A 124 -10.98 7.78 -6.49
C VAL A 124 -9.66 8.54 -6.45
N VAL A 125 -8.64 8.03 -7.16
CA VAL A 125 -7.34 8.70 -7.24
C VAL A 125 -7.46 10.08 -7.88
N ARG A 126 -8.32 10.25 -8.90
CA ARG A 126 -8.59 11.56 -9.51
C ARG A 126 -9.22 12.56 -8.54
N LYS A 127 -10.13 12.11 -7.69
CA LYS A 127 -10.83 12.96 -6.70
C LYS A 127 -9.98 13.28 -5.47
N VAL A 128 -9.34 12.27 -4.91
CA VAL A 128 -8.65 12.32 -3.61
C VAL A 128 -7.17 12.66 -3.76
N GLY A 129 -6.57 12.28 -4.89
CA GLY A 129 -5.13 12.34 -5.12
C GLY A 129 -4.40 11.11 -4.58
N LEU A 130 -3.10 11.24 -4.42
CA LEU A 130 -2.22 10.22 -3.88
C LEU A 130 -2.16 10.28 -2.35
N PHE A 131 -1.53 9.28 -1.73
CA PHE A 131 -1.26 9.31 -0.28
C PHE A 131 -0.33 10.46 0.08
N ASP A 132 -0.55 11.07 1.26
CA ASP A 132 0.32 12.13 1.76
C ASP A 132 1.64 11.54 2.29
N GLU A 133 2.73 11.81 1.57
CA GLU A 133 4.06 11.32 1.92
C GLU A 133 4.67 12.02 3.14
N ALA A 134 4.00 13.03 3.69
CA ALA A 134 4.39 13.63 4.95
C ALA A 134 4.29 12.67 6.15
N PHE A 135 3.47 11.61 6.04
CA PHE A 135 3.35 10.55 7.05
C PHE A 135 4.47 9.50 6.99
N TYR A 136 5.58 9.83 6.37
CA TYR A 136 6.75 8.95 6.29
C TYR A 136 7.19 8.46 7.69
N PRO A 137 7.64 7.20 7.88
CA PRO A 137 7.61 6.11 6.88
C PRO A 137 6.32 5.31 6.87
N LEU A 138 5.46 5.39 7.88
CA LEU A 138 4.19 4.66 8.03
C LEU A 138 3.34 5.28 9.15
N TYR A 139 2.13 4.77 9.33
CA TYR A 139 1.07 5.19 10.27
C TYR A 139 0.39 6.51 9.88
N TYR A 140 -0.91 6.52 10.03
CA TYR A 140 -1.83 7.63 9.78
C TYR A 140 -1.97 8.07 8.32
N CYS A 141 -1.21 7.51 7.38
CA CYS A 141 -1.39 7.77 5.96
C CYS A 141 -2.71 7.21 5.42
N ASP A 142 -3.15 6.09 5.98
CA ASP A 142 -4.45 5.46 5.75
C ASP A 142 -5.60 6.27 6.35
N ASN A 143 -5.49 6.70 7.60
CA ASN A 143 -6.46 7.57 8.25
C ASN A 143 -6.64 8.91 7.51
N ASP A 144 -5.53 9.52 7.06
CA ASP A 144 -5.56 10.75 6.26
C ASP A 144 -6.24 10.53 4.92
N TYR A 145 -5.88 9.44 4.22
CA TYR A 145 -6.48 9.12 2.93
C TYR A 145 -7.99 8.86 3.06
N GLU A 146 -8.39 8.09 4.07
CA GLU A 146 -9.79 7.80 4.34
C GLU A 146 -10.58 9.07 4.62
N ARG A 147 -10.02 10.00 5.41
CA ARG A 147 -10.66 11.29 5.71
C ARG A 147 -10.83 12.14 4.46
N ARG A 148 -9.81 12.19 3.60
CA ARG A 148 -9.91 12.89 2.29
C ARG A 148 -10.94 12.23 1.37
N ALA A 149 -11.02 10.91 1.38
CA ALA A 149 -12.02 10.17 0.62
C ALA A 149 -13.45 10.47 1.12
N ASP A 150 -13.64 10.62 2.43
CA ASP A 150 -14.93 11.02 3.01
C ASP A 150 -15.30 12.45 2.59
N HIS A 151 -14.36 13.40 2.66
CA HIS A 151 -14.61 14.78 2.22
C HIS A 151 -14.90 14.88 0.71
N ALA A 152 -14.36 13.96 -0.09
CA ALA A 152 -14.60 13.86 -1.52
C ALA A 152 -15.83 13.03 -1.89
N GLU A 153 -16.60 12.57 -0.89
CA GLU A 153 -17.78 11.72 -1.07
C GLU A 153 -17.51 10.48 -1.94
N VAL A 154 -16.36 9.83 -1.69
CA VAL A 154 -15.97 8.61 -2.39
C VAL A 154 -16.85 7.45 -1.94
N ARG A 155 -17.33 6.67 -2.88
CA ARG A 155 -18.05 5.44 -2.61
C ARG A 155 -17.11 4.39 -2.04
N LYS A 156 -17.32 4.03 -0.76
CA LYS A 156 -16.60 2.92 -0.11
C LYS A 156 -17.45 1.64 -0.15
N ILE A 157 -16.79 0.50 -0.44
CA ILE A 157 -17.44 -0.82 -0.44
C ILE A 157 -16.58 -1.84 0.29
N ASN A 158 -17.23 -2.86 0.85
CA ASN A 158 -16.55 -4.04 1.40
C ASN A 158 -16.74 -5.22 0.44
N ILE A 159 -15.66 -5.88 0.07
CA ILE A 159 -15.64 -7.04 -0.80
C ILE A 159 -15.45 -8.29 0.08
N PRO A 160 -16.31 -9.32 -0.06
CA PRO A 160 -16.20 -10.54 0.74
C PRO A 160 -15.10 -11.47 0.20
N ALA A 161 -13.93 -10.91 -0.06
CA ALA A 161 -12.74 -11.62 -0.51
C ALA A 161 -11.78 -11.75 0.67
N LYS A 162 -11.58 -12.96 1.15
CA LYS A 162 -10.77 -13.24 2.34
C LYS A 162 -9.30 -13.07 2.05
N VAL A 163 -8.64 -12.21 2.83
CA VAL A 163 -7.20 -12.00 2.80
C VAL A 163 -6.67 -12.09 4.23
N HIS A 164 -5.76 -13.03 4.45
CA HIS A 164 -5.07 -13.14 5.73
C HIS A 164 -3.92 -12.16 5.80
N HIS A 165 -3.76 -11.51 6.95
CA HIS A 165 -2.65 -10.59 7.23
C HIS A 165 -1.98 -11.02 8.53
N LEU A 166 -0.68 -11.22 8.52
CA LEU A 166 0.10 -11.70 9.67
C LEU A 166 0.40 -10.62 10.73
N ASN A 167 -0.30 -9.48 10.65
CA ASN A 167 -0.26 -8.39 11.62
C ASN A 167 1.14 -7.97 12.06
N SER A 168 1.73 -7.04 11.31
CA SER A 168 2.99 -6.38 11.70
C SER A 168 4.19 -7.34 11.83
N ALA A 169 4.25 -8.39 11.02
CA ALA A 169 5.38 -9.33 11.04
C ALA A 169 6.73 -8.61 10.83
N THR A 170 6.75 -7.57 10.01
CA THR A 170 7.92 -6.72 9.79
C THR A 170 8.28 -5.87 11.03
N LYS A 171 7.28 -5.44 11.80
CA LYS A 171 7.45 -4.62 13.01
C LYS A 171 8.23 -5.33 14.12
N TYR A 172 7.99 -6.63 14.29
CA TYR A 172 8.62 -7.41 15.37
C TYR A 172 10.05 -7.87 15.05
N HIS A 173 10.44 -7.82 13.77
CA HIS A 173 11.76 -8.27 13.32
C HIS A 173 12.75 -7.16 13.02
N ASN A 174 12.31 -5.91 12.95
CA ASN A 174 13.17 -4.78 12.61
C ASN A 174 13.18 -3.73 13.72
N ASN A 175 14.30 -3.63 14.44
CA ASN A 175 14.66 -2.44 15.21
C ASN A 175 14.89 -1.20 14.30
N GLU A 176 14.84 -1.38 12.97
CA GLU A 176 15.08 -0.33 11.98
C GLU A 176 13.94 0.68 11.88
N VAL A 177 12.74 0.34 12.34
CA VAL A 177 11.63 1.30 12.41
C VAL A 177 11.46 1.75 13.86
N ARG A 178 11.79 3.00 14.15
CA ARG A 178 11.54 3.64 15.47
C ARG A 178 10.03 3.86 15.63
N ASN A 179 9.31 2.76 15.84
CA ASN A 179 7.84 2.72 15.81
C ASN A 179 7.19 3.79 16.69
N ASP A 180 7.66 3.92 17.93
CA ASP A 180 7.04 4.85 18.88
C ASP A 180 7.23 6.31 18.46
N PHE A 181 8.42 6.66 17.99
CA PHE A 181 8.71 7.99 17.50
C PHE A 181 7.88 8.31 16.26
N THR A 182 7.86 7.39 15.29
CA THR A 182 7.09 7.54 14.03
C THR A 182 5.60 7.65 14.32
N PHE A 183 5.06 6.77 15.16
CA PHE A 183 3.66 6.78 15.54
C PHE A 183 3.27 8.11 16.18
N ASN A 184 3.98 8.56 17.20
CA ASN A 184 3.68 9.79 17.93
C ASN A 184 3.77 11.03 17.03
N ARG A 185 4.81 11.09 16.19
CA ARG A 185 4.99 12.21 15.25
C ARG A 185 3.87 12.26 14.22
N ASN A 186 3.54 11.14 13.61
CA ASN A 186 2.49 11.08 12.60
C ASN A 186 1.09 11.24 13.22
N HIS A 187 0.90 10.80 14.47
CA HIS A 187 -0.30 11.13 15.23
C HIS A 187 -0.44 12.64 15.42
N ALA A 188 0.64 13.33 15.83
CA ALA A 188 0.60 14.78 16.00
C ALA A 188 0.27 15.52 14.71
N LEU A 189 0.88 15.10 13.58
CA LEU A 189 0.57 15.62 12.25
C LEU A 189 -0.91 15.39 11.87
N TYR A 190 -1.43 14.20 12.13
CA TYR A 190 -2.82 13.89 11.83
C TYR A 190 -3.79 14.71 12.71
N ARG A 191 -3.46 14.89 14.00
CA ARG A 191 -4.22 15.74 14.91
C ARG A 191 -4.24 17.20 14.45
N GLU A 192 -3.09 17.73 14.03
CA GLU A 192 -3.01 19.08 13.45
C GLU A 192 -3.96 19.24 12.25
N LYS A 193 -3.96 18.26 11.33
CA LYS A 193 -4.89 18.28 10.18
C LYS A 193 -6.35 18.26 10.60
N ILE A 194 -6.70 17.49 11.62
CA ILE A 194 -8.06 17.48 12.18
C ILE A 194 -8.41 18.84 12.79
N ASP A 195 -7.55 19.38 13.64
CA ASP A 195 -7.82 20.60 14.42
C ASP A 195 -7.92 21.83 13.49
N THR A 196 -7.17 21.85 12.40
CA THR A 196 -7.22 22.92 11.38
C THR A 196 -8.23 22.65 10.27
N ASN A 197 -8.80 21.43 10.20
CA ASN A 197 -9.60 20.94 9.08
C ASN A 197 -8.89 21.10 7.72
N ASP A 198 -7.55 21.05 7.70
CA ASP A 198 -6.72 21.14 6.51
C ASP A 198 -6.13 19.76 6.15
N PHE A 199 -6.80 19.06 5.24
CA PHE A 199 -6.39 17.77 4.70
C PHE A 199 -5.66 17.90 3.36
N SER A 200 -5.09 19.06 3.07
CA SER A 200 -4.21 19.21 1.90
C SER A 200 -3.03 18.26 1.98
N VAL A 201 -2.65 17.70 0.82
CA VAL A 201 -1.48 16.83 0.73
C VAL A 201 -0.22 17.68 0.84
N ARG A 202 0.57 17.44 1.87
CA ARG A 202 1.84 18.16 2.10
C ARG A 202 3.00 17.58 1.28
N GLY A 203 2.83 16.33 0.85
CA GLY A 203 3.75 15.67 -0.07
C GLY A 203 5.12 15.36 0.50
N TRP A 204 6.00 15.01 -0.41
CA TRP A 204 7.39 14.69 -0.09
C TRP A 204 8.17 15.96 0.29
N SER A 205 8.97 15.87 1.37
CA SER A 205 9.87 16.93 1.83
C SER A 205 11.26 16.34 2.11
N LEU A 206 12.29 16.97 1.57
CA LEU A 206 13.68 16.57 1.82
C LEU A 206 14.04 16.67 3.30
N ASP A 207 13.59 17.72 3.97
CA ASP A 207 13.89 17.93 5.39
C ASP A 207 13.26 16.86 6.26
N ARG A 208 11.99 16.54 6.02
CA ARG A 208 11.31 15.44 6.71
C ARG A 208 11.98 14.08 6.48
N ARG A 209 12.52 13.84 5.29
CA ARG A 209 13.28 12.62 4.98
C ARG A 209 14.58 12.56 5.75
N ARG A 210 15.27 13.68 5.92
CA ARG A 210 16.52 13.78 6.68
C ARG A 210 16.30 13.64 8.18
N GLU A 211 15.25 14.26 8.73
CA GLU A 211 14.87 14.17 10.15
C GLU A 211 14.53 12.72 10.58
N ASN A 212 14.07 11.91 9.65
CA ASN A 212 13.70 10.51 9.88
C ASN A 212 14.76 9.52 9.41
N ARG A 213 15.98 9.96 9.17
CA ARG A 213 17.08 9.05 8.91
C ARG A 213 17.29 8.13 10.10
N TRP A 214 17.37 6.86 9.78
CA TRP A 214 17.66 5.77 10.70
C TRP A 214 19.19 5.55 10.71
N ASP A 215 19.96 6.48 11.24
CA ASP A 215 21.40 6.35 11.43
C ASP A 215 21.72 5.65 12.75
#